data_3b97745ee9c2b97f5c693bbac53f4229
#
_entry.id   3b97745ee9c2b97f5c693bbac53f4229
#
_cell.length_a   1.000
_cell.length_b   1.000
_cell.length_c   1.000
_cell.angle_alpha   90.00
_cell.angle_beta   90.00
_cell.angle_gamma   90.00
#
_symmetry.space_group_name_H-M   'P 1'
#
loop_
_entity.id
_entity.type
_entity.pdbx_description
1 polymer ?
#
loop_
_entity_poly.entity_id
_entity_poly.type
_entity_poly.pdbx_seq_one_letter_code
_entity_poly.pdbx_strand_id
1 'polypeptide(L)'
;EDIKNHIEDLVTLALQAVFDREWQFKLIFERKRNDFEVRPVIIENGEEFDPKDELGGGAIDIISYSLRIILFTLGFESDSNVEKVMWLDEPMKFVGTGDLMHRAGSMIRDISQTLGIQTIMITHDEELAEISDRAWEITHRDGKSIVTQTVGVKNRSSNKKKKVRVKA
;
A
#
# COMPACT_ATOMS: atom_id res chain seq x y z
N GLU A 1 3.20 -9.61 23.92
CA GLU A 1 4.50 -8.88 23.63
C GLU A 1 5.00 -9.20 22.22
N ASP A 2 4.94 -10.44 21.76
CA ASP A 2 5.44 -10.86 20.44
C ASP A 2 4.70 -10.18 19.26
N ILE A 3 3.36 -10.10 19.32
CA ILE A 3 2.56 -9.46 18.24
C ILE A 3 2.87 -7.96 18.15
N LYS A 4 3.00 -7.27 19.28
CA LYS A 4 3.36 -5.85 19.30
C LYS A 4 4.70 -5.62 18.61
N ASN A 5 5.72 -6.36 18.99
CA ASN A 5 7.06 -6.23 18.43
C ASN A 5 7.05 -6.54 16.93
N HIS A 6 6.32 -7.57 16.53
CA HIS A 6 6.17 -7.92 15.12
C HIS A 6 5.52 -6.81 14.29
N ILE A 7 4.46 -6.17 14.81
CA ILE A 7 3.84 -5.01 14.17
C ILE A 7 4.82 -3.86 14.07
N GLU A 8 5.52 -3.52 15.16
CA GLU A 8 6.48 -2.43 15.19
C GLU A 8 7.62 -2.62 14.17
N ASP A 9 8.16 -3.82 14.09
CA ASP A 9 9.25 -4.16 13.17
C ASP A 9 8.80 -4.07 11.71
N LEU A 10 7.65 -4.62 11.35
CA LEU A 10 7.14 -4.59 9.98
C LEU A 10 6.82 -3.16 9.50
N VAL A 11 6.18 -2.36 10.35
CA VAL A 11 5.88 -0.95 10.03
C VAL A 11 7.17 -0.14 9.92
N THR A 12 8.13 -0.39 10.80
CA THR A 12 9.46 0.24 10.76
C THR A 12 10.15 -0.03 9.43
N LEU A 13 10.22 -1.30 9.01
CA LEU A 13 10.83 -1.70 7.75
C LEU A 13 10.16 -1.03 6.54
N ALA A 14 8.83 -0.95 6.53
CA ALA A 14 8.08 -0.29 5.46
C ALA A 14 8.40 1.21 5.38
N LEU A 15 8.43 1.90 6.51
CA LEU A 15 8.78 3.32 6.57
C LEU A 15 10.21 3.58 6.08
N GLN A 16 11.18 2.78 6.54
CA GLN A 16 12.59 2.90 6.14
C GLN A 16 12.78 2.61 4.65
N ALA A 17 12.05 1.65 4.10
CA ALA A 17 12.11 1.34 2.67
C ALA A 17 11.66 2.49 1.77
N VAL A 18 10.69 3.30 2.24
CA VAL A 18 10.13 4.40 1.44
C VAL A 18 10.88 5.71 1.69
N PHE A 19 11.11 6.09 2.95
CA PHE A 19 11.59 7.43 3.29
C PHE A 19 13.11 7.55 3.42
N ASP A 20 13.85 6.45 3.42
CA ASP A 20 15.31 6.43 3.58
C ASP A 20 15.75 7.19 4.86
N ARG A 21 15.03 6.95 5.96
CA ARG A 21 15.27 7.53 7.28
C ARG A 21 15.36 6.44 8.33
N GLU A 22 16.10 6.67 9.40
CA GLU A 22 16.21 5.75 10.53
C GLU A 22 15.00 5.83 11.48
N TRP A 23 13.81 5.94 10.92
CA TRP A 23 12.57 5.96 11.65
C TRP A 23 12.25 4.61 12.27
N GLN A 24 11.81 4.62 13.51
CA GLN A 24 11.32 3.44 14.21
C GLN A 24 9.88 3.67 14.64
N PHE A 25 9.00 2.80 14.19
CA PHE A 25 7.60 2.83 14.61
C PHE A 25 7.44 2.11 15.95
N LYS A 26 6.73 2.74 16.89
CA LYS A 26 6.42 2.17 18.20
C LYS A 26 4.96 2.37 18.58
N LEU A 27 4.43 1.39 19.33
CA LEU A 27 3.11 1.44 19.92
C LEU A 27 3.24 1.65 21.44
N ILE A 28 2.85 2.83 21.90
CA ILE A 28 2.88 3.17 23.33
C ILE A 28 1.50 2.87 23.92
N PHE A 29 1.49 1.98 24.91
CA PHE A 29 0.28 1.62 25.65
C PHE A 29 0.19 2.50 26.89
N GLU A 30 -0.82 3.34 26.94
CA GLU A 30 -1.09 4.26 28.06
C GLU A 30 -2.41 3.88 28.73
N ARG A 31 -2.42 3.98 30.07
CA ARG A 31 -3.65 3.82 30.84
C ARG A 31 -4.21 5.21 31.14
N LYS A 32 -5.31 5.59 30.47
CA LYS A 32 -6.02 6.83 30.74
C LYS A 32 -7.35 6.54 31.45
N ARG A 33 -7.50 7.04 32.67
CA ARG A 33 -8.69 6.90 33.53
C ARG A 33 -9.08 5.44 33.76
N ASN A 34 -9.88 4.79 32.94
CA ASN A 34 -10.28 3.37 33.08
C ASN A 34 -10.12 2.59 31.78
N ASP A 35 -9.54 3.22 30.74
CA ASP A 35 -9.31 2.61 29.43
C ASP A 35 -7.83 2.50 29.09
N PHE A 36 -7.51 1.53 28.21
CA PHE A 36 -6.19 1.44 27.60
C PHE A 36 -6.23 2.13 26.24
N GLU A 37 -5.34 3.09 26.07
CA GLU A 37 -5.11 3.74 24.78
C GLU A 37 -3.80 3.23 24.17
N VAL A 38 -3.78 3.09 22.85
CA VAL A 38 -2.59 2.77 22.07
C VAL A 38 -2.25 3.97 21.21
N ARG A 39 -1.10 4.58 21.45
CA ARG A 39 -0.60 5.72 20.71
C ARG A 39 0.52 5.26 19.79
N PRO A 40 0.36 5.38 18.46
CA PRO A 40 1.48 5.18 17.55
C PRO A 40 2.44 6.37 17.62
N VAL A 41 3.74 6.09 17.61
CA VAL A 41 4.79 7.11 17.55
C VAL A 41 5.88 6.68 16.59
N ILE A 42 6.59 7.66 16.03
CA ILE A 42 7.84 7.46 15.32
C ILE A 42 8.96 7.97 16.20
N ILE A 43 10.02 7.17 16.31
CA ILE A 43 11.25 7.57 16.99
C ILE A 43 12.31 7.85 15.93
N GLU A 44 12.90 9.04 15.98
CA GLU A 44 14.06 9.45 15.17
C GLU A 44 15.07 10.13 16.09
N ASN A 45 16.32 9.66 16.09
CA ASN A 45 17.41 10.19 16.93
C ASN A 45 17.08 10.27 18.44
N GLY A 46 16.19 9.39 18.94
CA GLY A 46 15.77 9.36 20.33
C GLY A 46 14.64 10.32 20.69
N GLU A 47 14.13 11.08 19.73
CA GLU A 47 12.94 11.94 19.88
C GLU A 47 11.69 11.23 19.37
N GLU A 48 10.55 11.45 20.05
CA GLU A 48 9.24 10.90 19.67
C GLU A 48 8.46 11.92 18.84
N PHE A 49 7.88 11.47 17.73
CA PHE A 49 7.04 12.27 16.84
C PHE A 49 5.67 11.61 16.71
N ASP A 50 4.60 12.41 16.74
CA ASP A 50 3.27 11.93 16.38
C ASP A 50 3.16 11.85 14.86
N PRO A 51 2.92 10.63 14.28
CA PRO A 51 2.86 10.49 12.82
C PRO A 51 1.81 11.37 12.17
N LYS A 52 0.71 11.63 12.87
CA LYS A 52 -0.43 12.37 12.35
C LYS A 52 -0.17 13.88 12.32
N ASP A 53 0.43 14.41 13.38
CA ASP A 53 0.54 15.85 13.57
C ASP A 53 1.89 16.41 13.11
N GLU A 54 2.95 15.57 13.06
CA GLU A 54 4.32 16.05 12.88
C GLU A 54 5.02 15.53 11.60
N LEU A 55 4.57 14.40 11.01
CA LEU A 55 5.29 13.78 9.88
C LEU A 55 4.57 13.89 8.53
N GLY A 56 3.32 14.29 8.53
CA GLY A 56 2.53 14.46 7.31
C GLY A 56 1.92 13.18 6.73
N GLY A 57 1.08 13.37 5.71
CA GLY A 57 0.20 12.34 5.18
C GLY A 57 0.90 11.10 4.61
N GLY A 58 2.09 11.28 4.01
CA GLY A 58 2.82 10.16 3.42
C GLY A 58 3.25 9.09 4.43
N ALA A 59 3.71 9.50 5.62
CA ALA A 59 4.04 8.56 6.69
C ALA A 59 2.79 7.80 7.16
N ILE A 60 1.65 8.49 7.27
CA ILE A 60 0.36 7.90 7.62
C ILE A 60 -0.08 6.87 6.57
N ASP A 61 0.10 7.15 5.28
CA ASP A 61 -0.25 6.21 4.21
C ASP A 61 0.54 4.91 4.33
N ILE A 62 1.85 4.99 4.56
CA ILE A 62 2.71 3.81 4.74
C ILE A 62 2.36 3.03 6.00
N ILE A 63 2.16 3.71 7.13
CA ILE A 63 1.74 3.08 8.39
C ILE A 63 0.39 2.37 8.20
N SER A 64 -0.58 3.07 7.62
CA SER A 64 -1.93 2.55 7.40
C SER A 64 -1.94 1.33 6.49
N TYR A 65 -1.17 1.36 5.40
CA TYR A 65 -1.00 0.22 4.51
C TYR A 65 -0.37 -0.97 5.23
N SER A 66 0.73 -0.75 5.97
CA SER A 66 1.44 -1.80 6.68
C SER A 66 0.55 -2.47 7.74
N LEU A 67 -0.17 -1.68 8.55
CA LEU A 67 -1.11 -2.21 9.53
C LEU A 67 -2.24 -3.01 8.87
N ARG A 68 -2.73 -2.55 7.72
CA ARG A 68 -3.78 -3.25 6.96
C ARG A 68 -3.30 -4.61 6.45
N ILE A 69 -2.05 -4.69 5.95
CA ILE A 69 -1.42 -5.96 5.54
C ILE A 69 -1.26 -6.91 6.72
N ILE A 70 -0.79 -6.43 7.87
CA ILE A 70 -0.59 -7.25 9.06
C ILE A 70 -1.93 -7.84 9.54
N LEU A 71 -2.97 -7.00 9.66
CA LEU A 71 -4.30 -7.46 10.06
C LEU A 71 -4.90 -8.44 9.04
N PHE A 72 -4.68 -8.20 7.76
CA PHE A 72 -5.10 -9.08 6.69
C PHE A 72 -4.43 -10.46 6.82
N THR A 73 -3.12 -10.51 7.01
CA THR A 73 -2.39 -11.78 7.14
C THR A 73 -2.78 -12.54 8.41
N LEU A 74 -2.92 -11.88 9.55
CA LEU A 74 -3.39 -12.51 10.79
C LEU A 74 -4.81 -13.11 10.64
N GLY A 75 -5.68 -12.46 9.85
CA GLY A 75 -7.02 -12.97 9.57
C GLY A 75 -7.03 -14.24 8.70
N PHE A 76 -6.05 -14.39 7.81
CA PHE A 76 -5.96 -15.55 6.89
C PHE A 76 -5.28 -16.78 7.48
N GLU A 77 -4.52 -16.66 8.56
CA GLU A 77 -3.94 -17.82 9.24
C GLU A 77 -5.01 -18.77 9.79
N SER A 78 -6.25 -18.29 9.95
CA SER A 78 -7.38 -19.05 10.48
C SER A 78 -8.24 -19.76 9.41
N ASP A 79 -8.14 -19.42 8.12
CA ASP A 79 -8.94 -20.04 7.04
C ASP A 79 -8.16 -20.19 5.73
N SER A 80 -7.72 -21.40 5.45
CA SER A 80 -6.93 -21.75 4.26
C SER A 80 -7.72 -21.80 2.94
N ASN A 81 -9.05 -21.60 2.96
CA ASN A 81 -9.91 -21.70 1.78
C ASN A 81 -10.24 -20.35 1.15
N VAL A 82 -9.73 -19.25 1.69
CA VAL A 82 -10.01 -17.91 1.18
C VAL A 82 -8.85 -17.43 0.31
N GLU A 83 -9.17 -16.95 -0.90
CA GLU A 83 -8.17 -16.34 -1.78
C GLU A 83 -7.64 -15.03 -1.22
N LYS A 84 -6.31 -14.88 -1.20
CA LYS A 84 -5.64 -13.69 -0.67
C LYS A 84 -5.69 -12.55 -1.69
N VAL A 85 -6.81 -11.82 -1.72
CA VAL A 85 -7.01 -10.67 -2.61
C VAL A 85 -7.26 -9.42 -1.79
N MET A 86 -6.50 -8.36 -2.05
CA MET A 86 -6.66 -7.06 -1.41
C MET A 86 -7.02 -6.00 -2.44
N TRP A 87 -8.06 -5.22 -2.16
CA TRP A 87 -8.47 -4.08 -2.95
C TRP A 87 -8.07 -2.78 -2.25
N LEU A 88 -7.40 -1.90 -3.00
CA LEU A 88 -6.94 -0.61 -2.52
C LEU A 88 -7.49 0.49 -3.43
N ASP A 89 -8.11 1.48 -2.83
CA ASP A 89 -8.61 2.67 -3.51
C ASP A 89 -7.72 3.86 -3.15
N GLU A 90 -7.09 4.46 -4.16
CA GLU A 90 -6.14 5.55 -4.03
C GLU A 90 -5.09 5.32 -2.92
N PRO A 91 -4.37 4.18 -2.91
CA PRO A 91 -3.32 3.97 -1.93
C PRO A 91 -2.18 4.96 -2.17
N MET A 92 -1.50 5.36 -1.10
CA MET A 92 -0.31 6.23 -1.15
C MET A 92 -0.58 7.65 -1.66
N LYS A 93 -1.80 8.14 -1.52
CA LYS A 93 -2.24 9.46 -2.03
C LYS A 93 -1.39 10.62 -1.55
N PHE A 94 -0.83 10.54 -0.34
CA PHE A 94 -0.06 11.61 0.29
C PHE A 94 1.43 11.33 0.37
N VAL A 95 1.92 10.24 -0.20
CA VAL A 95 3.36 9.90 -0.22
C VAL A 95 4.17 10.90 -1.06
N GLY A 96 3.53 11.56 -2.02
CA GLY A 96 4.19 12.46 -2.97
C GLY A 96 4.39 11.81 -4.32
N THR A 97 5.27 12.35 -5.13
CA THR A 97 5.56 11.88 -6.50
C THR A 97 7.04 11.53 -6.66
N GLY A 98 7.41 10.94 -7.79
CA GLY A 98 8.79 10.62 -8.13
C GLY A 98 9.35 9.47 -7.31
N ASP A 99 10.56 9.63 -6.81
CA ASP A 99 11.28 8.56 -6.13
C ASP A 99 10.55 7.97 -4.92
N LEU A 100 9.84 8.79 -4.13
CA LEU A 100 9.06 8.31 -2.99
C LEU A 100 7.90 7.42 -3.43
N MET A 101 7.15 7.82 -4.47
CA MET A 101 6.07 7.02 -5.01
C MET A 101 6.59 5.70 -5.60
N HIS A 102 7.70 5.75 -6.31
CA HIS A 102 8.35 4.57 -6.85
C HIS A 102 8.77 3.59 -5.74
N ARG A 103 9.36 4.08 -4.65
CA ARG A 103 9.72 3.24 -3.49
C ARG A 103 8.48 2.66 -2.81
N ALA A 104 7.41 3.45 -2.63
CA ALA A 104 6.16 2.97 -2.07
C ALA A 104 5.53 1.87 -2.93
N GLY A 105 5.49 2.06 -4.25
CA GLY A 105 5.00 1.04 -5.18
C GLY A 105 5.84 -0.23 -5.17
N SER A 106 7.17 -0.11 -5.11
CA SER A 106 8.08 -1.26 -4.98
C SER A 106 7.85 -2.01 -3.67
N MET A 107 7.69 -1.30 -2.55
CA MET A 107 7.33 -1.90 -1.26
C MET A 107 6.01 -2.68 -1.33
N ILE A 108 4.96 -2.11 -1.92
CA ILE A 108 3.66 -2.81 -2.12
C ILE A 108 3.87 -4.09 -2.92
N ARG A 109 4.62 -4.02 -4.01
CA ARG A 109 4.91 -5.17 -4.88
C ARG A 109 5.65 -6.26 -4.15
N ASP A 110 6.72 -5.92 -3.42
CA ASP A 110 7.56 -6.88 -2.69
C ASP A 110 6.76 -7.58 -1.59
N ILE A 111 5.94 -6.84 -0.84
CA ILE A 111 5.04 -7.39 0.16
C ILE A 111 4.01 -8.34 -0.49
N SER A 112 3.38 -7.91 -1.58
CA SER A 112 2.39 -8.72 -2.30
C SER A 112 2.98 -10.03 -2.79
N GLN A 113 4.18 -10.00 -3.36
CA GLN A 113 4.89 -11.20 -3.85
C GLN A 113 5.32 -12.10 -2.70
N THR A 114 5.88 -11.56 -1.63
CA THR A 114 6.39 -12.31 -0.48
C THR A 114 5.25 -13.04 0.25
N LEU A 115 4.10 -12.38 0.42
CA LEU A 115 2.95 -12.95 1.13
C LEU A 115 1.97 -13.71 0.24
N GLY A 116 2.20 -13.72 -1.09
CA GLY A 116 1.30 -14.33 -2.06
C GLY A 116 -0.08 -13.66 -2.11
N ILE A 117 -0.13 -12.34 -1.91
CA ILE A 117 -1.37 -11.55 -1.93
C ILE A 117 -1.55 -10.95 -3.33
N GLN A 118 -2.70 -11.17 -3.96
CA GLN A 118 -3.07 -10.42 -5.14
C GLN A 118 -3.56 -9.03 -4.73
N THR A 119 -2.80 -7.99 -5.07
CA THR A 119 -3.20 -6.60 -4.81
C THR A 119 -3.82 -5.99 -6.06
N ILE A 120 -5.04 -5.47 -5.92
CA ILE A 120 -5.75 -4.73 -6.97
C ILE A 120 -5.88 -3.29 -6.50
N MET A 121 -5.32 -2.34 -7.28
CA MET A 121 -5.33 -0.92 -6.94
C MET A 121 -6.18 -0.14 -7.94
N ILE A 122 -6.93 0.83 -7.43
CA ILE A 122 -7.53 1.90 -8.22
C ILE A 122 -6.73 3.15 -7.89
N THR A 123 -6.14 3.75 -8.90
CA THR A 123 -5.32 4.96 -8.73
C THR A 123 -5.31 5.82 -9.99
N HIS A 124 -5.10 7.09 -9.81
CA HIS A 124 -4.80 8.02 -10.90
C HIS A 124 -3.29 8.28 -11.06
N ASP A 125 -2.48 7.67 -10.23
CA ASP A 125 -1.02 7.82 -10.23
C ASP A 125 -0.37 6.90 -11.27
N GLU A 126 0.29 7.50 -12.25
CA GLU A 126 0.94 6.77 -13.35
C GLU A 126 2.16 5.98 -12.85
N GLU A 127 2.88 6.49 -11.85
CA GLU A 127 4.08 5.84 -11.30
C GLU A 127 3.71 4.51 -10.61
N LEU A 128 2.59 4.48 -9.86
CA LEU A 128 2.07 3.23 -9.29
C LEU A 128 1.60 2.25 -10.38
N ALA A 129 0.99 2.76 -11.44
CA ALA A 129 0.56 1.93 -12.56
C ALA A 129 1.75 1.27 -13.26
N GLU A 130 2.85 2.01 -13.47
CA GLU A 130 4.06 1.49 -14.15
C GLU A 130 4.76 0.37 -13.37
N ILE A 131 4.73 0.40 -12.04
CA ILE A 131 5.37 -0.60 -11.18
C ILE A 131 4.55 -1.90 -11.12
N SER A 132 3.25 -1.84 -11.45
CA SER A 132 2.35 -2.99 -11.39
C SER A 132 2.69 -4.07 -12.42
N ASP A 133 2.31 -5.32 -12.15
CA ASP A 133 2.45 -6.42 -13.12
C ASP A 133 1.51 -6.24 -14.31
N ARG A 134 0.35 -5.58 -14.09
CA ARG A 134 -0.65 -5.25 -15.11
C ARG A 134 -1.35 -3.97 -14.74
N ALA A 135 -1.55 -3.11 -15.72
CA ALA A 135 -2.36 -1.90 -15.57
C ALA A 135 -3.33 -1.73 -16.73
N TRP A 136 -4.48 -1.12 -16.43
CA TRP A 136 -5.49 -0.76 -17.41
C TRP A 136 -5.91 0.70 -17.18
N GLU A 137 -5.81 1.48 -18.22
CA GLU A 137 -6.35 2.84 -18.26
C GLU A 137 -7.83 2.78 -18.65
N ILE A 138 -8.67 3.48 -17.90
CA ILE A 138 -10.11 3.60 -18.17
C ILE A 138 -10.39 5.05 -18.53
N THR A 139 -10.75 5.30 -19.81
CA THR A 139 -11.12 6.62 -20.29
C THR A 139 -12.59 6.65 -20.70
N HIS A 140 -13.21 7.83 -20.57
CA HIS A 140 -14.60 8.03 -20.97
C HIS A 140 -14.67 8.91 -22.21
N ARG A 141 -15.25 8.40 -23.30
CA ARG A 141 -15.46 9.15 -24.55
C ARG A 141 -16.82 8.81 -25.17
N ASP A 142 -17.55 9.82 -25.56
CA ASP A 142 -18.85 9.68 -26.26
C ASP A 142 -19.87 8.81 -25.52
N GLY A 143 -19.95 8.97 -24.20
CA GLY A 143 -20.84 8.18 -23.34
C GLY A 143 -20.45 6.71 -23.17
N LYS A 144 -19.18 6.33 -23.47
CA LYS A 144 -18.67 4.96 -23.36
C LYS A 144 -17.36 4.94 -22.61
N SER A 145 -17.20 3.93 -21.76
CA SER A 145 -15.91 3.62 -21.13
C SER A 145 -15.05 2.81 -22.09
N ILE A 146 -13.81 3.24 -22.27
CA ILE A 146 -12.79 2.57 -23.08
C ILE A 146 -11.72 2.08 -22.12
N VAL A 147 -11.44 0.77 -22.14
CA VAL A 147 -10.40 0.15 -21.33
C VAL A 147 -9.23 -0.20 -22.22
N THR A 148 -8.03 0.28 -21.86
CA THR A 148 -6.79 0.02 -22.57
C THR A 148 -5.77 -0.55 -21.60
N GLN A 149 -5.19 -1.72 -21.92
CA GLN A 149 -4.08 -2.24 -21.12
C GLN A 149 -2.81 -1.45 -21.41
N THR A 150 -2.19 -0.89 -20.37
CA THR A 150 -0.98 -0.05 -20.46
C THR A 150 0.27 -0.81 -20.03
N VAL A 151 0.18 -1.69 -19.02
CA VAL A 151 1.29 -2.50 -18.50
C VAL A 151 0.97 -3.99 -18.60
N GLY A 152 1.98 -4.85 -18.78
CA GLY A 152 1.85 -6.30 -18.84
C GLY A 152 1.40 -6.84 -20.19
N VAL A 153 1.49 -6.04 -21.24
CA VAL A 153 1.27 -6.52 -22.61
C VAL A 153 2.48 -7.36 -23.02
N LYS A 154 2.38 -8.70 -22.94
CA LYS A 154 3.34 -9.56 -23.61
C LYS A 154 3.25 -9.23 -25.10
N ASN A 155 4.33 -8.72 -25.69
CA ASN A 155 4.47 -8.53 -27.13
C ASN A 155 4.22 -9.87 -27.84
N ARG A 156 2.96 -10.16 -28.19
CA ARG A 156 2.63 -11.05 -29.29
C ARG A 156 2.72 -10.20 -30.54
N SER A 157 3.73 -10.47 -31.33
CA SER A 157 3.91 -9.92 -32.67
C SER A 157 2.56 -9.77 -33.38
N SER A 158 2.33 -8.60 -33.96
CA SER A 158 1.24 -8.19 -34.85
C SER A 158 -0.13 -7.83 -34.23
N ASN A 159 -0.35 -6.52 -34.17
CA ASN A 159 -1.55 -5.86 -34.66
C ASN A 159 -2.93 -6.43 -34.29
N LYS A 160 -3.48 -5.97 -33.13
CA LYS A 160 -4.90 -5.59 -33.04
C LYS A 160 -5.19 -5.05 -31.64
N LYS A 161 -5.36 -3.73 -31.53
CA LYS A 161 -6.00 -3.10 -30.35
C LYS A 161 -7.38 -3.75 -30.16
N LYS A 162 -7.54 -4.67 -29.22
CA LYS A 162 -8.85 -5.19 -28.84
C LYS A 162 -9.57 -4.12 -28.03
N LYS A 163 -10.45 -3.37 -28.70
CA LYS A 163 -11.43 -2.53 -28.03
C LYS A 163 -12.48 -3.43 -27.39
N VAL A 164 -12.47 -3.60 -26.10
CA VAL A 164 -13.56 -4.22 -25.36
C VAL A 164 -14.62 -3.14 -25.15
N ARG A 165 -15.79 -3.32 -25.73
CA ARG A 165 -16.95 -2.44 -25.49
C ARG A 165 -17.76 -3.03 -24.34
N VAL A 166 -17.77 -2.36 -23.22
CA VAL A 166 -18.72 -2.63 -22.12
C VAL A 166 -19.97 -1.82 -22.41
N LYS A 167 -21.10 -2.48 -22.57
CA LYS A 167 -22.40 -1.82 -22.63
C LYS A 167 -22.87 -1.55 -21.21
N ALA A 168 -23.23 -0.30 -20.94
CA ALA A 168 -23.95 0.07 -19.73
C ALA A 168 -25.38 -0.43 -19.78
#